data_cce6a7f2ab4e6994d8746ac9499bef44
#
_entry.id   cce6a7f2ab4e6994d8746ac9499bef44
#
_cell.length_a   1.000
_cell.length_b   1.000
_cell.length_c   1.000
_cell.angle_alpha   90.00
_cell.angle_beta   90.00
_cell.angle_gamma   90.00
#
_symmetry.space_group_name_H-M   'P 1'
#
loop_
_entity.id
_entity.type
_entity.pdbx_description
1 polymer ?
#
loop_
_entity_poly.entity_id
_entity_poly.type
_entity_poly.pdbx_seq_one_letter_code
_entity_poly.pdbx_strand_id
1 'polypeptide(L)'
;MNQNNQNSQNSRSGQNSQDSQSNQSSQSTPSTQKAPTSFLPQHGHYRHLRVYQVTEIIYDITYYFTQHFLSRGDRTVDQMVQAARSGKQNIAEGNQAAATSSETEIKLTNVAKASLEELLDDYEDYLRVRNLTQWDGQHPRYEKMRAYARSKEFSDEYALKIGQMSDEEIANLCITLIHQAMSMLHSLLSTMQKRFVT
;
A
#
# COMPACT_ATOMS: atom_id res chain seq x y z
N MET A 1 -29.60 43.52 -30.69
CA MET A 1 -29.18 43.45 -32.11
C MET A 1 -28.83 42.00 -32.33
N ASN A 2 -29.78 41.31 -32.82
CA ASN A 2 -30.01 40.75 -34.17
C ASN A 2 -29.12 39.54 -34.41
N GLN A 3 -29.71 38.43 -34.47
CA GLN A 3 -30.55 37.70 -35.46
C GLN A 3 -29.74 36.59 -36.13
N ASN A 4 -30.16 35.37 -36.01
CA ASN A 4 -30.96 34.54 -36.97
C ASN A 4 -30.10 33.99 -38.11
N ASN A 5 -30.17 32.73 -38.56
CA ASN A 5 -31.29 31.94 -39.06
C ASN A 5 -30.74 30.52 -39.33
N GLN A 6 -31.39 29.43 -38.98
CA GLN A 6 -32.44 28.69 -39.70
C GLN A 6 -32.02 28.01 -41.02
N ASN A 7 -32.27 26.74 -41.05
CA ASN A 7 -33.09 25.91 -41.96
C ASN A 7 -32.28 25.17 -43.05
N SER A 8 -32.59 23.99 -43.56
CA SER A 8 -33.80 23.16 -43.69
C SER A 8 -33.41 21.78 -44.25
N GLN A 9 -34.01 20.72 -43.78
CA GLN A 9 -34.82 19.69 -44.42
C GLN A 9 -34.54 19.31 -45.90
N ASN A 10 -34.45 18.00 -46.23
CA ASN A 10 -35.45 17.23 -47.01
C ASN A 10 -34.98 15.78 -47.22
N SER A 11 -35.66 14.84 -46.80
CA SER A 11 -36.69 13.86 -47.22
C SER A 11 -36.55 13.22 -48.63
N ARG A 12 -36.79 11.89 -48.60
CA ARG A 12 -37.54 10.99 -49.52
C ARG A 12 -36.71 9.77 -49.91
N SER A 13 -37.08 8.58 -49.46
CA SER A 13 -38.19 7.64 -49.79
C SER A 13 -37.98 6.80 -51.04
N GLY A 14 -38.26 5.49 -50.92
CA GLY A 14 -38.55 4.54 -51.99
C GLY A 14 -37.98 3.16 -51.64
N GLN A 15 -38.65 2.28 -51.07
CA GLN A 15 -39.62 1.23 -51.40
C GLN A 15 -39.06 0.11 -52.29
N ASN A 16 -39.11 -1.08 -51.69
CA ASN A 16 -39.73 -2.37 -52.13
C ASN A 16 -38.94 -3.29 -53.06
N SER A 17 -38.71 -4.53 -52.64
CA SER A 17 -39.48 -5.70 -53.01
C SER A 17 -38.94 -7.00 -52.43
N GLN A 18 -39.84 -7.85 -52.06
CA GLN A 18 -39.78 -9.23 -51.59
C GLN A 18 -39.08 -10.18 -52.60
N ASP A 19 -38.43 -11.23 -52.12
CA ASP A 19 -38.90 -12.62 -52.29
C ASP A 19 -38.01 -13.65 -51.60
N SER A 20 -38.63 -14.41 -50.74
CA SER A 20 -38.78 -15.85 -50.57
C SER A 20 -37.60 -16.84 -50.55
N GLN A 21 -37.54 -17.54 -49.40
CA GLN A 21 -37.34 -18.97 -49.22
C GLN A 21 -35.96 -19.59 -49.52
N SER A 22 -35.28 -20.13 -48.50
CA SER A 22 -35.44 -21.54 -48.12
C SER A 22 -34.55 -21.92 -46.95
N ASN A 23 -35.12 -22.76 -46.10
CA ASN A 23 -34.58 -23.52 -45.00
C ASN A 23 -33.23 -24.19 -45.27
N GLN A 24 -32.29 -24.06 -44.30
CA GLN A 24 -31.52 -25.22 -43.83
C GLN A 24 -30.98 -24.95 -42.42
N SER A 25 -31.48 -25.75 -41.49
CA SER A 25 -31.01 -25.94 -40.13
C SER A 25 -29.55 -26.43 -40.10
N SER A 26 -28.69 -25.66 -39.50
CA SER A 26 -27.38 -26.12 -39.02
C SER A 26 -27.20 -25.65 -37.59
N GLN A 27 -27.35 -26.60 -36.67
CA GLN A 27 -26.99 -26.46 -35.27
C GLN A 27 -25.50 -26.17 -35.18
N SER A 28 -25.14 -24.91 -34.84
CA SER A 28 -23.82 -24.55 -34.39
C SER A 28 -23.86 -24.45 -32.86
N THR A 29 -23.23 -25.42 -32.22
CA THR A 29 -22.86 -25.41 -30.82
C THR A 29 -22.20 -24.07 -30.42
N PRO A 30 -22.54 -23.45 -29.29
CA PRO A 30 -21.83 -22.28 -28.82
C PRO A 30 -20.43 -22.71 -28.40
N SER A 31 -19.43 -22.34 -29.18
CA SER A 31 -18.04 -22.37 -28.75
C SER A 31 -17.89 -21.39 -27.60
N THR A 32 -17.77 -21.91 -26.39
CA THR A 32 -17.34 -21.17 -25.21
C THR A 32 -15.97 -20.58 -25.51
N GLN A 33 -15.94 -19.33 -25.93
CA GLN A 33 -14.71 -18.55 -25.99
C GLN A 33 -14.25 -18.38 -24.53
N LYS A 34 -13.31 -19.25 -24.14
CA LYS A 34 -12.54 -19.07 -22.92
C LYS A 34 -11.86 -17.71 -23.02
N ALA A 35 -12.26 -16.77 -22.15
CA ALA A 35 -11.59 -15.47 -22.04
C ALA A 35 -10.09 -15.71 -21.97
N PRO A 36 -9.26 -14.88 -22.63
CA PRO A 36 -7.82 -15.04 -22.56
C PRO A 36 -7.40 -14.96 -21.10
N THR A 37 -6.93 -16.08 -20.57
CA THR A 37 -6.27 -16.12 -19.27
C THR A 37 -5.12 -15.15 -19.36
N SER A 38 -5.16 -14.09 -18.55
CA SER A 38 -4.06 -13.12 -18.44
C SER A 38 -2.78 -13.93 -18.21
N PHE A 39 -1.90 -13.90 -19.21
CA PHE A 39 -0.64 -14.64 -19.22
C PHE A 39 0.37 -14.04 -18.22
N LEU A 40 0.08 -12.84 -17.71
CA LEU A 40 0.88 -12.18 -16.70
C LEU A 40 0.27 -12.45 -15.32
N PRO A 41 1.04 -12.95 -14.35
CA PRO A 41 0.60 -13.00 -12.98
C PRO A 41 0.11 -11.61 -12.58
N GLN A 42 -1.03 -11.53 -11.88
CA GLN A 42 -1.53 -10.26 -11.35
C GLN A 42 -0.60 -9.76 -10.23
N HIS A 43 0.59 -9.28 -10.61
CA HIS A 43 1.49 -8.54 -9.73
C HIS A 43 1.16 -7.05 -9.89
N GLY A 44 1.07 -6.31 -8.79
CA GLY A 44 0.80 -4.86 -8.83
C GLY A 44 -0.29 -4.38 -7.87
N HIS A 45 -0.89 -5.27 -7.08
CA HIS A 45 -1.87 -4.87 -6.06
C HIS A 45 -1.20 -4.64 -4.67
N TYR A 46 -0.03 -3.99 -4.64
CA TYR A 46 0.71 -3.75 -3.40
C TYR A 46 -0.12 -3.06 -2.31
N ARG A 47 -1.13 -2.26 -2.69
CA ARG A 47 -2.04 -1.59 -1.74
C ARG A 47 -2.85 -2.57 -0.88
N HIS A 48 -3.02 -3.81 -1.32
CA HIS A 48 -3.69 -4.87 -0.57
C HIS A 48 -2.72 -5.67 0.32
N LEU A 49 -1.41 -5.47 0.16
CA LEU A 49 -0.43 -6.10 1.04
C LEU A 49 -0.54 -5.50 2.44
N ARG A 50 -0.78 -6.34 3.44
CA ARG A 50 -0.89 -5.88 4.83
C ARG A 50 0.35 -5.12 5.28
N VAL A 51 1.55 -5.59 4.88
CA VAL A 51 2.80 -4.90 5.20
C VAL A 51 2.86 -3.50 4.60
N TYR A 52 2.38 -3.30 3.38
CA TYR A 52 2.29 -1.97 2.76
C TYR A 52 1.35 -1.05 3.56
N GLN A 53 0.17 -1.53 3.93
CA GLN A 53 -0.79 -0.76 4.74
C GLN A 53 -0.22 -0.34 6.10
N VAL A 54 0.51 -1.25 6.75
CA VAL A 54 1.20 -0.93 8.02
C VAL A 54 2.28 0.13 7.81
N THR A 55 3.08 0.03 6.75
CA THR A 55 4.11 1.04 6.47
C THR A 55 3.54 2.38 6.01
N GLU A 56 2.35 2.42 5.43
CA GLU A 56 1.62 3.66 5.14
C GLU A 56 1.23 4.36 6.45
N ILE A 57 0.68 3.62 7.41
CA ILE A 57 0.37 4.14 8.75
C ILE A 57 1.66 4.63 9.46
N ILE A 58 2.75 3.85 9.41
CA ILE A 58 4.05 4.26 9.98
C ILE A 58 4.50 5.60 9.37
N TYR A 59 4.39 5.77 8.06
CA TYR A 59 4.75 7.03 7.40
C TYR A 59 3.90 8.20 7.89
N ASP A 60 2.57 8.04 7.96
CA ASP A 60 1.66 9.10 8.39
C ASP A 60 1.93 9.51 9.84
N ILE A 61 2.12 8.53 10.74
CA ILE A 61 2.43 8.79 12.15
C ILE A 61 3.81 9.44 12.29
N THR A 62 4.81 8.98 11.54
CA THR A 62 6.16 9.55 11.56
C THR A 62 6.12 11.01 11.08
N TYR A 63 5.40 11.31 10.02
CA TYR A 63 5.23 12.67 9.55
C TYR A 63 4.58 13.56 10.62
N TYR A 64 3.48 13.11 11.24
CA TYR A 64 2.85 13.80 12.36
C TYR A 64 3.83 14.01 13.52
N PHE A 65 4.52 12.96 13.95
CA PHE A 65 5.47 12.98 15.07
C PHE A 65 6.58 14.01 14.87
N THR A 66 7.21 14.00 13.70
CA THR A 66 8.31 14.92 13.40
C THR A 66 7.87 16.38 13.38
N GLN A 67 6.63 16.67 12.94
CA GLN A 67 6.11 18.03 12.91
C GLN A 67 5.74 18.57 14.30
N HIS A 68 5.41 17.70 15.25
CA HIS A 68 4.88 18.12 16.56
C HIS A 68 5.89 18.01 17.68
N PHE A 69 6.84 17.09 17.61
CA PHE A 69 7.76 16.78 18.71
C PHE A 69 9.25 17.00 18.41
N LEU A 70 9.61 17.30 17.18
CA LEU A 70 10.97 17.71 16.81
C LEU A 70 11.05 19.19 16.50
N SER A 71 12.23 19.77 16.75
CA SER A 71 12.47 21.20 16.48
C SER A 71 12.57 21.48 14.99
N ARG A 72 12.12 22.65 14.55
CA ARG A 72 12.35 23.10 13.18
C ARG A 72 13.85 23.19 12.90
N GLY A 73 14.27 22.61 11.77
CA GLY A 73 15.69 22.56 11.38
C GLY A 73 16.49 21.41 11.99
N ASP A 74 15.86 20.56 12.81
CA ASP A 74 16.47 19.31 13.23
C ASP A 74 16.56 18.36 12.03
N ARG A 75 17.77 17.92 11.72
CA ARG A 75 18.04 17.03 10.58
C ARG A 75 17.37 15.66 10.74
N THR A 76 17.09 15.26 11.97
CA THR A 76 16.35 14.03 12.28
C THR A 76 14.95 14.02 11.66
N VAL A 77 14.31 15.20 11.50
CA VAL A 77 13.01 15.32 10.82
C VAL A 77 13.07 14.73 9.41
N ASP A 78 14.02 15.18 8.61
CA ASP A 78 14.17 14.74 7.22
C ASP A 78 14.60 13.26 7.17
N GLN A 79 15.47 12.81 8.06
CA GLN A 79 15.93 11.42 8.14
C GLN A 79 14.78 10.46 8.46
N MET A 80 14.02 10.72 9.51
CA MET A 80 12.87 9.88 9.89
C MET A 80 11.80 9.83 8.80
N VAL A 81 11.42 10.97 8.24
CA VAL A 81 10.42 11.01 7.16
C VAL A 81 10.92 10.28 5.91
N GLN A 82 12.21 10.43 5.56
CA GLN A 82 12.79 9.73 4.43
C GLN A 82 12.89 8.22 4.66
N ALA A 83 13.26 7.78 5.85
CA ALA A 83 13.31 6.36 6.21
C ALA A 83 11.91 5.72 6.15
N ALA A 84 10.90 6.36 6.74
CA ALA A 84 9.50 5.90 6.66
C ALA A 84 8.99 5.83 5.21
N ARG A 85 9.28 6.86 4.40
CA ARG A 85 8.92 6.92 2.99
C ARG A 85 9.60 5.82 2.19
N SER A 86 10.91 5.62 2.39
CA SER A 86 11.72 4.61 1.69
C SER A 86 11.21 3.21 2.03
N GLY A 87 10.93 2.91 3.31
CA GLY A 87 10.35 1.65 3.73
C GLY A 87 9.06 1.32 2.98
N LYS A 88 8.11 2.26 2.95
CA LYS A 88 6.84 2.10 2.23
C LYS A 88 7.03 1.94 0.71
N GLN A 89 7.83 2.80 0.10
CA GLN A 89 7.97 2.88 -1.35
C GLN A 89 8.66 1.66 -1.93
N ASN A 90 9.70 1.15 -1.28
CA ASN A 90 10.42 -0.03 -1.76
C ASN A 90 9.58 -1.31 -1.69
N ILE A 91 8.58 -1.41 -0.79
CA ILE A 91 7.59 -2.50 -0.81
C ILE A 91 6.72 -2.43 -2.06
N ALA A 92 6.25 -1.24 -2.41
CA ALA A 92 5.43 -1.03 -3.60
C ALA A 92 6.20 -1.35 -4.88
N GLU A 93 7.41 -0.80 -5.02
CA GLU A 93 8.28 -1.01 -6.18
C GLU A 93 8.73 -2.48 -6.30
N GLY A 94 9.06 -3.13 -5.19
CA GLY A 94 9.40 -4.55 -5.16
C GLY A 94 8.24 -5.42 -5.65
N ASN A 95 7.03 -5.17 -5.17
CA ASN A 95 5.85 -5.89 -5.62
C ASN A 95 5.56 -5.67 -7.12
N GLN A 96 5.79 -4.47 -7.64
CA GLN A 96 5.66 -4.19 -9.07
C GLN A 96 6.73 -4.90 -9.89
N ALA A 97 7.97 -4.92 -9.39
CA ALA A 97 9.09 -5.60 -10.05
C ALA A 97 8.93 -7.13 -10.09
N ALA A 98 8.15 -7.71 -9.19
CA ALA A 98 7.92 -9.16 -9.10
C ALA A 98 7.41 -9.79 -10.42
N ALA A 99 6.73 -9.00 -11.26
CA ALA A 99 6.26 -9.45 -12.58
C ALA A 99 7.40 -9.71 -13.57
N THR A 100 8.56 -9.08 -13.39
CA THR A 100 9.66 -9.09 -14.36
C THR A 100 10.97 -9.66 -13.77
N SER A 101 11.22 -9.49 -12.48
CA SER A 101 12.45 -9.91 -11.82
C SER A 101 12.24 -10.19 -10.33
N SER A 102 12.28 -11.48 -9.97
CA SER A 102 12.25 -11.90 -8.56
C SER A 102 13.48 -11.42 -7.78
N GLU A 103 14.64 -11.30 -8.43
CA GLU A 103 15.86 -10.76 -7.80
C GLU A 103 15.65 -9.30 -7.38
N THR A 104 15.06 -8.48 -8.26
CA THR A 104 14.74 -7.07 -7.97
C THR A 104 13.70 -6.97 -6.87
N GLU A 105 12.67 -7.83 -6.86
CA GLU A 105 11.68 -7.90 -5.78
C GLU A 105 12.35 -8.14 -4.42
N ILE A 106 13.22 -9.15 -4.33
CA ILE A 106 13.96 -9.48 -3.10
C ILE A 106 14.86 -8.31 -2.68
N LYS A 107 15.59 -7.71 -3.61
CA LYS A 107 16.49 -6.59 -3.33
C LYS A 107 15.74 -5.38 -2.77
N LEU A 108 14.64 -4.96 -3.40
CA LEU A 108 13.85 -3.82 -2.94
C LEU A 108 13.16 -4.10 -1.60
N THR A 109 12.71 -5.33 -1.37
CA THR A 109 12.15 -5.73 -0.07
C THR A 109 13.20 -5.67 1.04
N ASN A 110 14.46 -6.02 0.77
CA ASN A 110 15.56 -5.84 1.73
C ASN A 110 15.88 -4.36 1.97
N VAL A 111 15.81 -3.50 0.95
CA VAL A 111 15.98 -2.05 1.13
C VAL A 111 14.86 -1.48 2.01
N ALA A 112 13.62 -1.93 1.80
CA ALA A 112 12.50 -1.54 2.66
C ALA A 112 12.75 -1.92 4.13
N LYS A 113 13.25 -3.14 4.37
CA LYS A 113 13.59 -3.60 5.71
C LYS A 113 14.67 -2.74 6.35
N ALA A 114 15.78 -2.47 5.64
CA ALA A 114 16.86 -1.62 6.15
C ALA A 114 16.37 -0.20 6.49
N SER A 115 15.53 0.40 5.66
CA SER A 115 14.95 1.72 5.92
C SER A 115 14.05 1.73 7.17
N LEU A 116 13.33 0.65 7.45
CA LEU A 116 12.55 0.53 8.68
C LEU A 116 13.43 0.29 9.90
N GLU A 117 14.58 -0.39 9.76
CA GLU A 117 15.58 -0.52 10.83
C GLU A 117 16.18 0.85 11.20
N GLU A 118 16.54 1.68 10.22
CA GLU A 118 16.98 3.05 10.45
C GLU A 118 15.92 3.88 11.21
N LEU A 119 14.66 3.77 10.81
CA LEU A 119 13.57 4.48 11.49
C LEU A 119 13.35 3.97 12.92
N LEU A 120 13.52 2.67 13.15
CA LEU A 120 13.45 2.08 14.49
C LEU A 120 14.51 2.70 15.41
N ASP A 121 15.75 2.76 14.94
CA ASP A 121 16.87 3.35 15.70
C ASP A 121 16.59 4.82 16.03
N ASP A 122 16.03 5.59 15.09
CA ASP A 122 15.65 7.00 15.32
C ASP A 122 14.61 7.15 16.45
N TYR A 123 13.60 6.28 16.51
CA TYR A 123 12.60 6.31 17.59
C TYR A 123 13.16 5.84 18.93
N GLU A 124 14.00 4.82 18.94
CA GLU A 124 14.69 4.35 20.16
C GLU A 124 15.63 5.42 20.69
N ASP A 125 16.38 6.08 19.84
CA ASP A 125 17.23 7.21 20.18
C ASP A 125 16.43 8.40 20.71
N TYR A 126 15.27 8.70 20.10
CA TYR A 126 14.38 9.74 20.60
C TYR A 126 13.97 9.51 22.06
N LEU A 127 13.55 8.28 22.39
CA LEU A 127 13.16 7.91 23.75
C LEU A 127 14.37 7.99 24.69
N ARG A 128 15.50 7.40 24.29
CA ARG A 128 16.70 7.32 25.11
C ARG A 128 17.26 8.69 25.48
N VAL A 129 17.42 9.60 24.51
CA VAL A 129 18.04 10.92 24.77
C VAL A 129 17.15 11.87 25.58
N ARG A 130 15.84 11.57 25.66
CA ARG A 130 14.86 12.34 26.43
C ARG A 130 14.50 11.69 27.76
N ASN A 131 15.14 10.55 28.09
CA ASN A 131 14.83 9.75 29.28
C ASN A 131 13.36 9.33 29.36
N LEU A 132 12.75 9.06 28.19
CA LEU A 132 11.41 8.49 28.08
C LEU A 132 11.50 6.96 28.07
N THR A 133 10.41 6.31 28.48
CA THR A 133 10.42 4.85 28.64
C THR A 133 10.14 4.15 27.31
N GLN A 134 11.05 3.26 26.89
CA GLN A 134 10.74 2.28 25.85
C GLN A 134 9.95 1.13 26.46
N TRP A 135 8.79 0.81 25.88
CA TRP A 135 7.91 -0.22 26.39
C TRP A 135 8.30 -1.58 25.81
N ASP A 136 8.96 -2.35 26.63
CA ASP A 136 9.33 -3.74 26.36
C ASP A 136 8.34 -4.73 26.97
N GLY A 137 8.62 -6.04 26.87
CA GLY A 137 7.74 -7.10 27.36
C GLY A 137 7.48 -7.09 28.88
N GLN A 138 8.18 -6.27 29.64
CA GLN A 138 7.97 -6.09 31.08
C GLN A 138 7.10 -4.85 31.39
N HIS A 139 6.94 -3.94 30.42
CA HIS A 139 6.16 -2.73 30.62
C HIS A 139 4.65 -3.04 30.63
N PRO A 140 3.86 -2.49 31.60
CA PRO A 140 2.44 -2.82 31.76
C PRO A 140 1.55 -2.51 30.55
N ARG A 141 1.96 -1.56 29.70
CA ARG A 141 1.22 -1.17 28.49
C ARG A 141 1.63 -1.95 27.22
N TYR A 142 2.71 -2.72 27.27
CA TYR A 142 3.31 -3.36 26.09
C TYR A 142 2.33 -4.26 25.35
N GLU A 143 1.75 -5.25 26.03
CA GLU A 143 0.82 -6.18 25.37
C GLU A 143 -0.47 -5.50 24.89
N LYS A 144 -0.95 -4.52 25.66
CA LYS A 144 -2.12 -3.73 25.25
C LYS A 144 -1.83 -2.92 23.98
N MET A 145 -0.65 -2.30 23.89
CA MET A 145 -0.22 -1.56 22.70
C MET A 145 -0.08 -2.48 21.48
N ARG A 146 0.52 -3.66 21.64
CA ARG A 146 0.64 -4.65 20.59
C ARG A 146 -0.71 -5.15 20.07
N ALA A 147 -1.64 -5.43 20.98
CA ALA A 147 -2.99 -5.83 20.61
C ALA A 147 -3.73 -4.73 19.87
N TYR A 148 -3.67 -3.50 20.37
CA TYR A 148 -4.27 -2.32 19.75
C TYR A 148 -3.70 -2.08 18.34
N ALA A 149 -2.38 -2.05 18.17
CA ALA A 149 -1.73 -1.85 16.88
C ALA A 149 -2.08 -2.90 15.80
N ARG A 150 -2.60 -4.07 16.21
CA ARG A 150 -3.07 -5.14 15.31
C ARG A 150 -4.58 -5.07 15.04
N SER A 151 -5.31 -4.29 15.80
CA SER A 151 -6.76 -4.24 15.72
C SER A 151 -7.23 -3.51 14.44
N LYS A 152 -8.44 -3.85 14.01
CA LYS A 152 -9.09 -3.11 12.92
C LYS A 152 -9.44 -1.68 13.37
N GLU A 153 -9.85 -1.52 14.62
CA GLU A 153 -10.14 -0.22 15.24
C GLU A 153 -8.97 0.75 15.07
N PHE A 154 -7.74 0.30 15.36
CA PHE A 154 -6.56 1.12 15.16
C PHE A 154 -6.39 1.54 13.69
N SER A 155 -6.49 0.59 12.76
CA SER A 155 -6.34 0.88 11.32
C SER A 155 -7.37 1.90 10.81
N ASP A 156 -8.57 1.88 11.36
CA ASP A 156 -9.66 2.77 10.93
C ASP A 156 -9.61 4.15 11.62
N GLU A 157 -9.02 4.27 12.80
CA GLU A 157 -9.15 5.45 13.67
C GLU A 157 -7.82 6.11 14.10
N TYR A 158 -6.65 5.57 13.71
CA TYR A 158 -5.35 6.08 14.20
C TYR A 158 -5.18 7.58 13.98
N ALA A 159 -5.63 8.10 12.83
CA ALA A 159 -5.51 9.51 12.50
C ALA A 159 -6.29 10.44 13.46
N LEU A 160 -7.38 9.94 14.06
CA LEU A 160 -8.18 10.68 15.05
C LEU A 160 -7.56 10.60 16.45
N LYS A 161 -6.90 9.49 16.76
CA LYS A 161 -6.39 9.21 18.12
C LYS A 161 -4.97 9.72 18.33
N ILE A 162 -4.16 9.81 17.27
CA ILE A 162 -2.74 10.19 17.38
C ILE A 162 -2.54 11.57 18.02
N GLY A 163 -3.44 12.51 17.75
CA GLY A 163 -3.39 13.86 18.32
C GLY A 163 -3.67 13.93 19.84
N GLN A 164 -4.08 12.83 20.45
CA GLN A 164 -4.35 12.72 21.88
C GLN A 164 -3.24 11.97 22.65
N MET A 165 -2.26 11.44 21.92
CA MET A 165 -1.16 10.66 22.47
C MET A 165 0.05 11.56 22.79
N SER A 166 0.78 11.20 23.84
CA SER A 166 2.08 11.83 24.11
C SER A 166 3.14 11.38 23.12
N ASP A 167 4.27 12.10 23.07
CA ASP A 167 5.44 11.73 22.29
C ASP A 167 5.97 10.34 22.64
N GLU A 168 6.02 9.99 23.94
CA GLU A 168 6.40 8.64 24.40
C GLU A 168 5.43 7.57 23.87
N GLU A 169 4.13 7.83 23.94
CA GLU A 169 3.11 6.88 23.45
C GLU A 169 3.20 6.68 21.94
N ILE A 170 3.38 7.76 21.16
CA ILE A 170 3.54 7.68 19.71
C ILE A 170 4.83 6.98 19.32
N ALA A 171 5.95 7.29 19.96
CA ALA A 171 7.23 6.62 19.69
C ALA A 171 7.12 5.10 19.94
N ASN A 172 6.56 4.69 21.07
CA ASN A 172 6.33 3.27 21.37
C ASN A 172 5.34 2.58 20.45
N LEU A 173 4.31 3.31 19.98
CA LEU A 173 3.39 2.82 18.96
C LEU A 173 4.12 2.57 17.63
N CYS A 174 4.95 3.52 17.18
CA CYS A 174 5.74 3.37 15.95
C CYS A 174 6.73 2.22 16.05
N ILE A 175 7.45 2.09 17.16
CA ILE A 175 8.34 0.95 17.43
C ILE A 175 7.56 -0.38 17.29
N THR A 176 6.37 -0.45 17.88
CA THR A 176 5.49 -1.64 17.78
C THR A 176 5.09 -1.94 16.34
N LEU A 177 4.70 -0.93 15.57
CA LEU A 177 4.30 -1.07 14.15
C LEU A 177 5.48 -1.47 13.27
N ILE A 178 6.67 -0.90 13.50
CA ILE A 178 7.89 -1.24 12.77
C ILE A 178 8.25 -2.70 13.01
N HIS A 179 8.23 -3.20 14.24
CA HIS A 179 8.45 -4.61 14.52
C HIS A 179 7.44 -5.53 13.83
N GLN A 180 6.17 -5.13 13.76
CA GLN A 180 5.16 -5.87 12.99
C GLN A 180 5.49 -5.90 11.49
N ALA A 181 5.82 -4.76 10.90
CA ALA A 181 6.20 -4.66 9.50
C ALA A 181 7.45 -5.50 9.18
N MET A 182 8.47 -5.43 10.03
CA MET A 182 9.70 -6.23 9.88
C MET A 182 9.44 -7.74 9.94
N SER A 183 8.57 -8.19 10.85
CA SER A 183 8.15 -9.60 10.91
C SER A 183 7.43 -10.05 9.64
N MET A 184 6.55 -9.20 9.08
CA MET A 184 5.88 -9.48 7.81
C MET A 184 6.86 -9.50 6.64
N LEU A 185 7.82 -8.57 6.59
CA LEU A 185 8.87 -8.54 5.55
C LEU A 185 9.78 -9.76 5.62
N HIS A 186 10.14 -10.20 6.83
CA HIS A 186 10.91 -11.43 7.01
C HIS A 186 10.19 -12.65 6.45
N SER A 187 8.90 -12.80 6.75
CA SER A 187 8.08 -13.90 6.22
C SER A 187 7.93 -13.82 4.70
N LEU A 188 7.78 -12.61 4.16
CA LEU A 188 7.68 -12.38 2.72
C LEU A 188 8.99 -12.73 2.01
N LEU A 189 10.14 -12.25 2.52
CA LEU A 189 11.47 -12.58 1.99
C LEU A 189 11.75 -14.09 2.00
N SER A 190 11.41 -14.77 3.08
CA SER A 190 11.55 -16.24 3.16
C SER A 190 10.75 -16.95 2.06
N THR A 191 9.53 -16.48 1.78
CA THR A 191 8.69 -17.03 0.70
C THR A 191 9.26 -16.74 -0.69
N MET A 192 9.74 -15.51 -0.91
CA MET A 192 10.38 -15.10 -2.17
C MET A 192 11.63 -15.92 -2.47
N GLN A 193 12.50 -16.10 -1.47
CA GLN A 193 13.73 -16.89 -1.59
C GLN A 193 13.43 -18.34 -1.94
N LYS A 194 12.44 -18.96 -1.33
CA LYS A 194 12.03 -20.34 -1.67
C LYS A 194 11.54 -20.44 -3.12
N ARG A 195 10.79 -19.46 -3.62
CA ARG A 195 10.33 -19.42 -5.02
C ARG A 195 11.48 -19.20 -6.01
N PHE A 196 12.50 -18.45 -5.59
CA PHE A 196 13.65 -18.13 -6.45
C PHE A 196 14.61 -19.32 -6.64
N VAL A 197 14.70 -20.24 -5.68
CA VAL A 197 15.60 -21.43 -5.71
C VAL A 197 14.93 -22.64 -6.37
N THR A 198 13.61 -22.62 -6.56
CA THR A 198 12.85 -23.72 -7.21
C THR A 198 12.70 -23.47 -8.71
#